data_e48528f4fa4334cf3b783760446a1309
#
_entry.id   e48528f4fa4334cf3b783760446a1309
#
_cell.length_a   1.000
_cell.length_b   1.000
_cell.length_c   1.000
_cell.angle_alpha   90.00
_cell.angle_beta   90.00
_cell.angle_gamma   90.00
#
_symmetry.space_group_name_H-M   'P 1'
#
loop_
_entity.id
_entity.type
_entity.pdbx_description
1 polymer ?
#
loop_
_entity_poly.entity_id
_entity_poly.type
_entity_poly.pdbx_seq_one_letter_code
_entity_poly.pdbx_strand_id
1 'polypeptide(L)'
;MVMGLDRFKQVNDLYGHGVGDMLLIEVAHRIGSCVREMDTVARFGGDEFVVMLSELDTAKESSIAQTRIVAEKIRHTLDRPYALSIKSSDDAAKKIEYRCTSSIGVVMFNNHEYSPSELLKLADTEMYRAKENGRNQVCFLNELLIFS
;
A
#
# COMPACT_ATOMS: atom_id res chain seq x y z
N MET A 1 -0.29 1.91 -8.27
CA MET A 1 0.07 2.43 -6.93
C MET A 1 1.17 1.57 -6.34
N VAL A 2 2.17 2.19 -5.74
CA VAL A 2 3.17 1.50 -4.91
C VAL A 2 2.97 1.96 -3.47
N MET A 3 3.01 1.05 -2.52
CA MET A 3 2.83 1.37 -1.12
C MET A 3 3.83 0.63 -0.25
N GLY A 4 4.32 1.31 0.77
CA GLY A 4 5.21 0.75 1.77
C GLY A 4 4.63 0.93 3.16
N LEU A 5 4.77 -0.10 3.99
CA LEU A 5 4.35 -0.03 5.38
C LEU A 5 5.28 0.89 6.16
N ASP A 6 4.68 1.77 6.94
CA ASP A 6 5.45 2.71 7.75
C ASP A 6 5.98 2.01 9.00
N ARG A 7 7.31 2.11 9.20
CA ARG A 7 7.98 1.54 10.39
C ARG A 7 7.82 0.03 10.56
N PHE A 8 7.63 -0.72 9.46
CA PHE A 8 7.48 -2.19 9.51
C PHE A 8 8.64 -2.88 10.24
N LYS A 9 9.87 -2.37 10.11
CA LYS A 9 11.02 -2.91 10.85
C LYS A 9 10.79 -2.98 12.35
N GLN A 10 10.05 -2.03 12.91
CA GLN A 10 9.79 -1.99 14.36
C GLN A 10 9.02 -3.21 14.87
N VAL A 11 8.06 -3.75 14.11
CA VAL A 11 7.34 -4.97 14.52
C VAL A 11 8.27 -6.16 14.55
N ASN A 12 9.17 -6.29 13.57
CA ASN A 12 10.17 -7.34 13.54
C ASN A 12 11.16 -7.22 14.72
N ASP A 13 11.61 -6.00 15.00
CA ASP A 13 12.55 -5.74 16.10
C ASP A 13 11.91 -5.99 17.48
N LEU A 14 10.62 -5.71 17.65
CA LEU A 14 9.89 -5.89 18.91
C LEU A 14 9.38 -7.33 19.12
N TYR A 15 8.90 -7.98 18.07
CA TYR A 15 8.14 -9.22 18.19
C TYR A 15 8.67 -10.36 17.33
N GLY A 16 9.71 -10.12 16.53
CA GLY A 16 10.34 -11.11 15.64
C GLY A 16 9.67 -11.20 14.26
N HIS A 17 10.38 -11.84 13.33
CA HIS A 17 9.96 -11.95 11.91
C HIS A 17 8.64 -12.71 11.73
N GLY A 18 8.35 -13.71 12.58
CA GLY A 18 7.08 -14.44 12.49
C GLY A 18 5.86 -13.55 12.69
N VAL A 19 5.94 -12.56 13.58
CA VAL A 19 4.86 -11.59 13.80
C VAL A 19 4.80 -10.58 12.64
N GLY A 20 5.96 -10.19 12.10
CA GLY A 20 6.02 -9.38 10.88
C GLY A 20 5.38 -10.08 9.69
N ASP A 21 5.60 -11.37 9.52
CA ASP A 21 4.97 -12.16 8.46
C ASP A 21 3.44 -12.23 8.62
N MET A 22 2.95 -12.39 9.84
CA MET A 22 1.51 -12.34 10.13
C MET A 22 0.92 -10.96 9.79
N LEU A 23 1.62 -9.88 10.12
CA LEU A 23 1.22 -8.53 9.75
C LEU A 23 1.13 -8.37 8.22
N LEU A 24 2.12 -8.86 7.47
CA LEU A 24 2.13 -8.81 6.00
C LEU A 24 0.96 -9.57 5.37
N ILE A 25 0.61 -10.74 5.92
CA ILE A 25 -0.55 -11.52 5.47
C ILE A 25 -1.84 -10.73 5.69
N GLU A 26 -2.02 -10.15 6.86
CA GLU A 26 -3.21 -9.36 7.19
C GLU A 26 -3.28 -8.08 6.32
N VAL A 27 -2.15 -7.42 6.05
CA VAL A 27 -2.06 -6.30 5.12
C VAL A 27 -2.52 -6.69 3.73
N ALA A 28 -2.05 -7.83 3.20
CA ALA A 28 -2.47 -8.34 1.90
C ALA A 28 -3.99 -8.57 1.83
N HIS A 29 -4.58 -9.17 2.85
CA HIS A 29 -6.04 -9.37 2.96
C HIS A 29 -6.79 -8.04 2.99
N ARG A 30 -6.32 -7.06 3.75
CA ARG A 30 -6.94 -5.74 3.86
C ARG A 30 -6.88 -4.97 2.53
N ILE A 31 -5.75 -5.01 1.84
CA ILE A 31 -5.63 -4.40 0.49
C ILE A 31 -6.61 -5.09 -0.46
N GLY A 32 -6.63 -6.42 -0.50
CA GLY A 32 -7.54 -7.19 -1.34
C GLY A 32 -9.01 -6.86 -1.11
N SER A 33 -9.41 -6.57 0.13
CA SER A 33 -10.78 -6.15 0.45
C SER A 33 -11.16 -4.74 -0.04
N CYS A 34 -10.18 -3.94 -0.43
CA CYS A 34 -10.37 -2.56 -0.89
C CYS A 34 -10.54 -2.43 -2.40
N VAL A 35 -10.14 -3.43 -3.15
CA VAL A 35 -10.05 -3.43 -4.63
C VAL A 35 -11.04 -4.42 -5.24
N ARG A 36 -11.23 -4.35 -6.56
CA ARG A 36 -12.12 -5.24 -7.31
C ARG A 36 -11.37 -6.51 -7.71
N GLU A 37 -12.11 -7.55 -8.11
CA GLU A 37 -11.53 -8.82 -8.59
C GLU A 37 -10.63 -8.65 -9.82
N MET A 38 -10.95 -7.69 -10.69
CA MET A 38 -10.16 -7.36 -11.89
C MET A 38 -8.89 -6.56 -11.60
N ASP A 39 -8.76 -5.98 -10.41
CA ASP A 39 -7.57 -5.25 -10.00
C ASP A 39 -6.48 -6.23 -9.53
N THR A 40 -5.23 -5.84 -9.70
CA THR A 40 -4.10 -6.67 -9.29
C THR A 40 -3.50 -6.17 -7.98
N VAL A 41 -3.28 -7.10 -7.05
CA VAL A 41 -2.53 -6.85 -5.80
C VAL A 41 -1.34 -7.79 -5.77
N ALA A 42 -0.15 -7.24 -5.58
CA ALA A 42 1.08 -8.02 -5.48
C ALA A 42 1.96 -7.47 -4.35
N ARG A 43 2.62 -8.38 -3.64
CA ARG A 43 3.75 -8.00 -2.77
C ARG A 43 4.99 -7.91 -3.62
N PHE A 44 5.65 -6.76 -3.62
CA PHE A 44 6.81 -6.50 -4.47
C PHE A 44 8.12 -6.91 -3.80
N GLY A 45 8.19 -6.83 -2.49
CA GLY A 45 9.33 -7.25 -1.67
C GLY A 45 9.28 -6.62 -0.29
N GLY A 46 9.90 -7.24 0.71
CA GLY A 46 9.93 -6.69 2.06
C GLY A 46 8.54 -6.30 2.58
N ASP A 47 8.35 -5.03 2.80
CA ASP A 47 7.12 -4.39 3.26
C ASP A 47 6.39 -3.59 2.18
N GLU A 48 6.71 -3.84 0.90
CA GLU A 48 6.17 -3.11 -0.23
C GLU A 48 5.12 -3.92 -1.00
N PHE A 49 4.02 -3.25 -1.37
CA PHE A 49 2.93 -3.79 -2.16
C PHE A 49 2.67 -2.92 -3.38
N VAL A 50 2.21 -3.56 -4.44
CA VAL A 50 1.77 -2.90 -5.68
C VAL A 50 0.30 -3.20 -5.90
N VAL A 51 -0.45 -2.17 -6.27
CA VAL A 51 -1.84 -2.29 -6.71
C VAL A 51 -1.98 -1.65 -8.08
N MET A 52 -2.54 -2.40 -9.02
CA MET A 52 -2.90 -1.91 -10.33
C MET A 52 -4.43 -1.93 -10.47
N LEU A 53 -5.00 -0.76 -10.66
CA LEU A 53 -6.42 -0.61 -10.95
C LEU A 53 -6.63 -0.67 -12.46
N SER A 54 -7.59 -1.49 -12.89
CA SER A 54 -7.95 -1.70 -14.28
C SER A 54 -9.32 -1.07 -14.58
N GLU A 55 -9.59 -0.84 -15.85
CA GLU A 55 -10.91 -0.38 -16.33
C GLU A 55 -11.44 0.85 -15.57
N LEU A 56 -10.57 1.86 -15.42
CA LEU A 56 -10.97 3.17 -14.92
C LEU A 56 -11.78 3.91 -15.98
N ASP A 57 -12.53 4.93 -15.55
CA ASP A 57 -13.28 5.80 -16.45
C ASP A 57 -12.37 6.41 -17.53
N THR A 58 -12.88 6.63 -18.72
CA THR A 58 -12.17 7.27 -19.82
C THR A 58 -11.98 8.77 -19.59
N ALA A 59 -12.85 9.41 -18.80
CA ALA A 59 -12.71 10.79 -18.39
C ALA A 59 -11.62 10.91 -17.31
N LYS A 60 -10.60 11.73 -17.59
CA LYS A 60 -9.42 11.94 -16.74
C LYS A 60 -9.80 12.27 -15.29
N GLU A 61 -10.66 13.27 -15.10
CA GLU A 61 -11.07 13.72 -13.76
C GLU A 61 -11.78 12.62 -13.00
N SER A 62 -12.63 11.85 -13.67
CA SER A 62 -13.36 10.72 -13.08
C SER A 62 -12.42 9.60 -12.67
N SER A 63 -11.47 9.22 -13.54
CA SER A 63 -10.49 8.17 -13.23
C SER A 63 -9.57 8.55 -12.07
N ILE A 64 -9.16 9.81 -11.98
CA ILE A 64 -8.37 10.32 -10.86
C ILE A 64 -9.17 10.27 -9.55
N ALA A 65 -10.43 10.72 -9.58
CA ALA A 65 -11.31 10.69 -8.41
C ALA A 65 -11.55 9.26 -7.92
N GLN A 66 -11.82 8.31 -8.83
CA GLN A 66 -11.96 6.88 -8.51
C GLN A 66 -10.69 6.33 -7.88
N THR A 67 -9.53 6.61 -8.47
CA THR A 67 -8.23 6.15 -7.96
C THR A 67 -7.94 6.71 -6.57
N ARG A 68 -8.25 7.99 -6.33
CA ARG A 68 -8.08 8.64 -5.03
C ARG A 68 -8.95 7.98 -3.96
N ILE A 69 -10.21 7.68 -4.27
CA ILE A 69 -11.12 6.98 -3.35
C ILE A 69 -10.55 5.62 -2.94
N VAL A 70 -10.05 4.85 -3.90
CA VAL A 70 -9.47 3.53 -3.61
C VAL A 70 -8.17 3.66 -2.79
N ALA A 71 -7.29 4.57 -3.16
CA ALA A 71 -6.02 4.79 -2.44
C ALA A 71 -6.26 5.21 -0.99
N GLU A 72 -7.19 6.13 -0.74
CA GLU A 72 -7.56 6.56 0.61
C GLU A 72 -8.28 5.45 1.38
N LYS A 73 -9.13 4.66 0.74
CA LYS A 73 -9.76 3.48 1.35
C LYS A 73 -8.71 2.48 1.83
N ILE A 74 -7.69 2.18 1.01
CA ILE A 74 -6.57 1.31 1.38
C ILE A 74 -5.84 1.92 2.58
N ARG A 75 -5.42 3.18 2.49
CA ARG A 75 -4.69 3.87 3.56
C ARG A 75 -5.45 3.81 4.90
N HIS A 76 -6.73 4.16 4.91
CA HIS A 76 -7.57 4.10 6.11
C HIS A 76 -7.75 2.69 6.66
N THR A 77 -7.89 1.70 5.77
CA THR A 77 -8.06 0.30 6.17
C THR A 77 -6.77 -0.26 6.78
N LEU A 78 -5.62 0.13 6.26
CA LEU A 78 -4.32 -0.26 6.81
C LEU A 78 -3.98 0.45 8.13
N ASP A 79 -4.50 1.65 8.38
CA ASP A 79 -4.30 2.39 9.65
C ASP A 79 -5.11 1.79 10.82
N ARG A 80 -6.05 0.88 10.58
CA ARG A 80 -6.78 0.20 11.66
C ARG A 80 -5.87 -0.74 12.43
N PRO A 81 -6.07 -0.88 13.76
CA PRO A 81 -5.28 -1.79 14.57
C PRO A 81 -5.29 -3.23 14.04
N TYR A 82 -4.17 -3.91 14.20
CA TYR A 82 -3.96 -5.32 13.84
C TYR A 82 -3.95 -6.16 15.12
N ALA A 83 -4.78 -7.19 15.19
CA ALA A 83 -4.73 -8.19 16.24
C ALA A 83 -3.76 -9.30 15.83
N LEU A 84 -2.56 -9.32 16.41
CA LEU A 84 -1.51 -10.27 16.08
C LEU A 84 -1.33 -11.25 17.25
N SER A 85 -1.10 -12.53 16.93
CA SER A 85 -0.83 -13.55 17.95
C SER A 85 0.67 -13.74 18.12
N ILE A 86 1.15 -13.61 19.36
CA ILE A 86 2.54 -13.92 19.72
C ILE A 86 2.57 -15.18 20.58
N LYS A 87 3.60 -16.02 20.38
CA LYS A 87 3.87 -17.15 21.28
C LYS A 87 4.49 -16.60 22.57
N SER A 88 3.89 -16.93 23.71
CA SER A 88 4.49 -16.66 25.02
C SER A 88 5.35 -17.86 25.44
N SER A 89 6.31 -17.63 26.33
CA SER A 89 7.16 -18.66 26.93
C SER A 89 6.38 -19.80 27.61
N ASP A 90 5.12 -19.56 27.98
CA ASP A 90 4.23 -20.52 28.65
C ASP A 90 3.26 -21.25 27.72
N ASP A 91 3.59 -21.34 26.42
CA ASP A 91 2.79 -22.00 25.38
C ASP A 91 1.37 -21.40 25.17
N ALA A 92 1.03 -20.31 25.85
CA ALA A 92 -0.21 -19.59 25.66
C ALA A 92 -0.08 -18.52 24.58
N ALA A 93 -0.93 -18.58 23.56
CA ALA A 93 -0.98 -17.54 22.54
C ALA A 93 -1.46 -16.21 23.14
N LYS A 94 -0.60 -15.22 23.20
CA LYS A 94 -0.95 -13.86 23.61
C LYS A 94 -1.32 -13.04 22.38
N LYS A 95 -2.48 -12.38 22.41
CA LYS A 95 -2.84 -11.41 21.37
C LYS A 95 -2.28 -10.03 21.75
N ILE A 96 -1.69 -9.37 20.76
CA ILE A 96 -1.26 -7.98 20.84
C ILE A 96 -2.04 -7.15 19.82
N GLU A 97 -2.26 -5.89 20.14
CA GLU A 97 -2.74 -4.90 19.20
C GLU A 97 -1.56 -4.08 18.68
N TYR A 98 -1.41 -4.01 17.36
CA TYR A 98 -0.34 -3.26 16.73
C TYR A 98 -0.92 -2.29 15.69
N ARG A 99 -0.36 -1.10 15.54
CA ARG A 99 -0.71 -0.14 14.49
C ARG A 99 0.44 0.02 13.51
N CYS A 100 0.12 -0.06 12.24
CA CYS A 100 1.04 0.15 11.15
C CYS A 100 0.32 0.92 10.05
N THR A 101 0.79 2.11 9.73
CA THR A 101 0.26 2.92 8.64
C THR A 101 0.96 2.59 7.32
N SER A 102 0.53 3.19 6.23
CA SER A 102 1.14 3.05 4.92
C SER A 102 1.31 4.38 4.22
N SER A 103 2.40 4.51 3.49
CA SER A 103 2.65 5.61 2.56
C SER A 103 2.44 5.10 1.14
N ILE A 104 1.66 5.82 0.33
CA ILE A 104 1.19 5.36 -0.97
C ILE A 104 1.58 6.36 -2.05
N GLY A 105 2.27 5.90 -3.09
CA GLY A 105 2.55 6.64 -4.30
C GLY A 105 1.65 6.19 -5.45
N VAL A 106 1.08 7.11 -6.16
CA VAL A 106 0.13 6.85 -7.25
C VAL A 106 0.60 7.48 -8.55
N VAL A 107 0.59 6.68 -9.61
CA VAL A 107 0.80 7.11 -10.99
C VAL A 107 -0.41 6.69 -11.82
N MET A 108 -0.93 7.61 -12.61
CA MET A 108 -1.97 7.37 -13.60
C MET A 108 -1.33 7.31 -14.99
N PHE A 109 -1.78 6.42 -15.85
CA PHE A 109 -1.31 6.33 -17.23
C PHE A 109 -2.42 5.84 -18.15
N ASN A 110 -2.40 6.26 -19.40
CA ASN A 110 -3.43 5.90 -20.40
C ASN A 110 -2.88 5.34 -21.70
N ASN A 111 -1.57 5.27 -21.85
CA ASN A 111 -0.90 4.82 -23.07
C ASN A 111 0.33 3.96 -22.77
N HIS A 112 1.01 3.53 -23.81
CA HIS A 112 2.20 2.67 -23.73
C HIS A 112 3.53 3.45 -23.80
N GLU A 113 3.53 4.74 -23.46
CA GLU A 113 4.75 5.58 -23.49
C GLU A 113 5.77 5.21 -22.42
N TYR A 114 5.30 4.61 -21.32
CA TYR A 114 6.15 4.19 -20.22
C TYR A 114 6.19 2.67 -20.09
N SER A 115 7.37 2.13 -19.87
CA SER A 115 7.52 0.73 -19.50
C SER A 115 6.97 0.46 -18.09
N PRO A 116 6.58 -0.79 -17.77
CA PRO A 116 6.16 -1.13 -16.41
C PRO A 116 7.19 -0.76 -15.34
N SER A 117 8.48 -0.90 -15.62
CA SER A 117 9.56 -0.54 -14.69
C SER A 117 9.65 0.97 -14.44
N GLU A 118 9.43 1.79 -15.46
CA GLU A 118 9.37 3.25 -15.31
C GLU A 118 8.17 3.69 -14.49
N LEU A 119 6.99 3.12 -14.74
CA LEU A 119 5.79 3.40 -13.96
C LEU A 119 5.95 3.03 -12.49
N LEU A 120 6.55 1.87 -12.21
CA LEU A 120 6.84 1.45 -10.83
C LEU A 120 7.81 2.41 -10.15
N LYS A 121 8.87 2.84 -10.85
CA LYS A 121 9.85 3.80 -10.32
C LYS A 121 9.22 5.17 -10.03
N LEU A 122 8.33 5.64 -10.88
CA LEU A 122 7.60 6.89 -10.66
C LEU A 122 6.68 6.79 -9.44
N ALA A 123 5.93 5.69 -9.32
CA ALA A 123 5.06 5.46 -8.17
C ALA A 123 5.85 5.30 -6.86
N ASP A 124 7.00 4.63 -6.91
CA ASP A 124 7.93 4.50 -5.78
C ASP A 124 8.46 5.87 -5.33
N THR A 125 8.80 6.74 -6.26
CA THR A 125 9.21 8.13 -5.96
C THR A 125 8.13 8.87 -5.18
N GLU A 126 6.86 8.74 -5.59
CA GLU A 126 5.74 9.37 -4.87
C GLU A 126 5.46 8.72 -3.52
N MET A 127 5.64 7.40 -3.38
CA MET A 127 5.58 6.72 -2.08
C MET A 127 6.66 7.24 -1.14
N TYR A 128 7.88 7.40 -1.62
CA TYR A 128 8.98 7.96 -0.83
C TYR A 128 8.68 9.40 -0.40
N ARG A 129 8.11 10.22 -1.31
CA ARG A 129 7.65 11.57 -1.00
C ARG A 129 6.57 11.57 0.09
N ALA A 130 5.65 10.61 0.07
CA ALA A 130 4.68 10.43 1.14
C ALA A 130 5.35 10.11 2.49
N LYS A 131 6.39 9.27 2.49
CA LYS A 131 7.19 8.97 3.69
C LYS A 131 7.92 10.21 4.24
N GLU A 132 8.49 11.04 3.38
CA GLU A 132 9.17 12.28 3.77
C GLU A 132 8.19 13.34 4.32
N ASN A 133 7.00 13.43 3.76
CA ASN A 133 5.98 14.40 4.15
C ASN A 133 5.18 14.01 5.42
N GLY A 134 5.65 13.05 6.19
CA GLY A 134 5.05 12.68 7.48
C GLY A 134 4.40 11.30 7.51
N ARG A 135 4.50 10.51 6.44
CA ARG A 135 3.92 9.16 6.33
C ARG A 135 2.40 9.15 6.35
N ASN A 136 1.79 7.97 6.36
CA ASN A 136 0.33 7.78 6.45
C ASN A 136 -0.45 8.68 5.49
N GLN A 137 -0.04 8.74 4.24
CA GLN A 137 -0.66 9.59 3.23
C GLN A 137 -0.49 9.04 1.82
N VAL A 138 -1.26 9.61 0.90
CA VAL A 138 -1.22 9.31 -0.53
C VAL A 138 -0.61 10.49 -1.28
N CYS A 139 0.42 10.24 -2.09
CA CYS A 139 0.99 11.20 -3.02
C CYS A 139 0.70 10.76 -4.45
N PHE A 140 0.20 11.68 -5.26
CA PHE A 140 0.01 11.48 -6.70
C PHE A 140 1.15 12.15 -7.47
N LEU A 141 1.66 11.44 -8.48
CA LEU A 141 2.51 12.09 -9.47
C LEU A 141 1.70 13.19 -10.16
N ASN A 142 2.34 14.36 -10.33
CA ASN A 142 1.66 15.53 -10.87
C ASN A 142 1.09 15.23 -12.26
N GLU A 143 -0.22 15.39 -12.41
CA GLU A 143 -1.06 14.92 -13.51
C GLU A 143 -0.71 15.50 -14.88
N LEU A 144 0.07 16.58 -14.92
CA LEU A 144 0.48 17.27 -16.15
C LEU A 144 1.49 16.49 -16.99
N LEU A 145 2.16 15.47 -16.42
CA LEU A 145 3.27 14.77 -17.07
C LEU A 145 2.88 13.49 -17.82
N ILE A 146 1.70 12.93 -17.58
CA ILE A 146 1.36 11.59 -18.05
C ILE A 146 0.18 11.57 -19.05
N PHE A 147 -0.53 12.69 -19.20
CA PHE A 147 -1.67 12.82 -20.12
C PHE A 147 -1.44 13.82 -21.27
N SER A 148 -0.22 14.25 -21.48
CA SER A 148 0.15 15.12 -22.62
C SER A 148 0.38 14.33 -23.87
#